data_1fe9103d2b4d48d9e94ec9667b89cb2e
#
_entry.id   1fe9103d2b4d48d9e94ec9667b89cb2e
#
_cell.length_a   1.000
_cell.length_b   1.000
_cell.length_c   1.000
_cell.angle_alpha   90.00
_cell.angle_beta   90.00
_cell.angle_gamma   90.00
#
_symmetry.space_group_name_H-M   'P 1'
#
loop_
_entity.id
_entity.type
_entity.pdbx_description
1 polymer ?
#
loop_
_entity_poly.entity_id
_entity_poly.type
_entity_poly.pdbx_seq_one_letter_code
_entity_poly.pdbx_strand_id
1 'polypeptide(L)'
;MLFRSGKSREEAEQQARALLDKVGLSEKADAYPCELSGGQQQRVAIARALAMQPDILFFDEPTSALDPELTGEILKVIRSLAQEKMTMVIVTHEMAFARDVSDRVIFMDDGVIVEQGDPQQVLENPQSERTRAFLSRFSHNG
;
A
#
# COMPACT_ATOMS: atom_id res chain seq x y z
N MET A 1 -4.45 -9.65 20.05
CA MET A 1 -5.37 -10.04 18.96
C MET A 1 -5.05 -11.42 18.37
N LEU A 2 -3.80 -11.81 18.27
CA LEU A 2 -3.35 -13.12 17.76
C LEU A 2 -3.83 -14.31 18.61
N PHE A 3 -4.08 -14.11 19.91
CA PHE A 3 -4.56 -15.14 20.83
C PHE A 3 -5.97 -15.69 20.57
N ARG A 4 -6.76 -15.03 19.72
CA ARG A 4 -8.10 -15.51 19.34
C ARG A 4 -8.10 -16.59 18.25
N SER A 5 -6.97 -16.84 17.60
CA SER A 5 -6.86 -17.79 16.49
C SER A 5 -6.56 -19.23 16.91
N GLY A 6 -6.55 -19.53 18.20
CA GLY A 6 -6.20 -20.87 18.73
C GLY A 6 -4.71 -21.21 18.66
N LYS A 7 -3.85 -20.27 18.30
CA LYS A 7 -2.39 -20.43 18.26
C LYS A 7 -1.80 -20.32 19.67
N SER A 8 -0.72 -21.04 19.91
CA SER A 8 0.06 -20.88 21.15
C SER A 8 0.72 -19.48 21.17
N ARG A 9 1.13 -19.03 22.37
CA ARG A 9 1.86 -17.76 22.53
C ARG A 9 3.14 -17.72 21.67
N GLU A 10 3.85 -18.84 21.67
CA GLU A 10 5.11 -18.97 20.92
C GLU A 10 4.91 -18.88 19.40
N GLU A 11 3.90 -19.59 18.87
CA GLU A 11 3.52 -19.50 17.46
C GLU A 11 3.07 -18.09 17.07
N ALA A 12 2.31 -17.42 17.93
CA ALA A 12 1.86 -16.05 17.70
C ALA A 12 3.04 -15.07 17.67
N GLU A 13 4.02 -15.24 18.57
CA GLU A 13 5.22 -14.39 18.61
C GLU A 13 6.11 -14.61 17.38
N GLN A 14 6.32 -15.85 16.96
CA GLN A 14 7.07 -16.18 15.74
C GLN A 14 6.43 -15.56 14.51
N GLN A 15 5.10 -15.66 14.37
CA GLN A 15 4.36 -15.04 13.28
C GLN A 15 4.47 -13.52 13.30
N ALA A 16 4.35 -12.90 14.46
CA ALA A 16 4.48 -11.45 14.61
C ALA A 16 5.88 -10.96 14.19
N ARG A 17 6.94 -11.64 14.62
CA ARG A 17 8.32 -11.30 14.23
C ARG A 17 8.57 -11.48 12.74
N ALA A 18 8.04 -12.54 12.12
CA ALA A 18 8.12 -12.76 10.68
C ALA A 18 7.42 -11.65 9.88
N LEU A 19 6.27 -11.17 10.36
CA LEU A 19 5.55 -10.06 9.72
C LEU A 19 6.26 -8.71 9.89
N LEU A 20 6.89 -8.47 11.04
CA LEU A 20 7.71 -7.28 11.25
C LEU A 20 8.94 -7.28 10.35
N ASP A 21 9.57 -8.45 10.15
CA ASP A 21 10.67 -8.61 9.20
C ASP A 21 10.22 -8.27 7.77
N LYS A 22 9.07 -8.79 7.37
CA LYS A 22 8.47 -8.55 6.05
C LYS A 22 8.25 -7.06 5.74
N VAL A 23 7.93 -6.26 6.75
CA VAL A 23 7.76 -4.80 6.61
C VAL A 23 9.02 -4.01 6.99
N GLY A 24 10.16 -4.68 7.21
CA GLY A 24 11.45 -4.06 7.50
C GLY A 24 11.56 -3.44 8.90
N LEU A 25 10.91 -4.04 9.90
CA LEU A 25 10.87 -3.55 11.29
C LEU A 25 11.31 -4.58 12.32
N SER A 26 12.16 -5.54 11.96
CA SER A 26 12.65 -6.60 12.86
C SER A 26 13.26 -6.03 14.14
N GLU A 27 14.05 -4.95 14.03
CA GLU A 27 14.73 -4.29 15.16
C GLU A 27 13.76 -3.55 16.09
N LYS A 28 12.52 -3.35 15.69
CA LYS A 28 11.48 -2.64 16.44
C LYS A 28 10.46 -3.55 17.11
N ALA A 29 10.73 -4.86 17.13
CA ALA A 29 9.79 -5.86 17.68
C ALA A 29 9.41 -5.60 19.14
N ASP A 30 10.33 -5.07 19.93
CA ASP A 30 10.14 -4.80 21.36
C ASP A 30 9.88 -3.31 21.65
N ALA A 31 9.76 -2.47 20.63
CA ALA A 31 9.46 -1.03 20.77
C ALA A 31 7.97 -0.79 21.04
N TYR A 32 7.68 0.25 21.81
CA TYR A 32 6.31 0.73 22.00
C TYR A 32 5.85 1.59 20.81
N PRO A 33 4.55 1.66 20.51
CA PRO A 33 4.03 2.46 19.41
C PRO A 33 4.44 3.93 19.43
N CYS A 34 4.59 4.52 20.61
CA CYS A 34 5.01 5.92 20.78
C CYS A 34 6.49 6.16 20.41
N GLU A 35 7.29 5.11 20.31
CA GLU A 35 8.70 5.17 19.91
C GLU A 35 8.91 5.04 18.42
N LEU A 36 7.82 4.81 17.66
CA LEU A 36 7.84 4.62 16.22
C LEU A 36 7.55 5.92 15.47
N SER A 37 8.28 6.16 14.38
CA SER A 37 7.97 7.22 13.43
C SER A 37 6.63 6.96 12.72
N GLY A 38 6.04 7.98 12.10
CA GLY A 38 4.80 7.83 11.33
C GLY A 38 4.88 6.75 10.25
N GLY A 39 5.98 6.69 9.50
CA GLY A 39 6.20 5.65 8.51
C GLY A 39 6.37 4.24 9.10
N GLN A 40 7.01 4.14 10.28
CA GLN A 40 7.11 2.87 11.00
C GLN A 40 5.76 2.42 11.52
N GLN A 41 4.95 3.32 12.07
CA GLN A 41 3.58 3.03 12.52
C GLN A 41 2.72 2.52 11.36
N GLN A 42 2.83 3.14 10.18
CA GLN A 42 2.12 2.72 8.97
C GLN A 42 2.54 1.31 8.54
N ARG A 43 3.82 0.98 8.58
CA ARG A 43 4.31 -0.38 8.27
C ARG A 43 3.84 -1.41 9.30
N VAL A 44 3.76 -1.05 10.57
CA VAL A 44 3.14 -1.92 11.61
C VAL A 44 1.66 -2.14 11.32
N ALA A 45 0.93 -1.13 10.85
CA ALA A 45 -0.48 -1.28 10.46
C ALA A 45 -0.63 -2.29 9.32
N ILE A 46 0.26 -2.27 8.33
CA ILE A 46 0.30 -3.26 7.25
C ILE A 46 0.58 -4.67 7.82
N ALA A 47 1.57 -4.82 8.69
CA ALA A 47 1.89 -6.10 9.32
C ALA A 47 0.70 -6.65 10.12
N ARG A 48 -0.03 -5.80 10.84
CA ARG A 48 -1.26 -6.17 11.56
C ARG A 48 -2.35 -6.67 10.61
N ALA A 49 -2.55 -6.01 9.49
CA ALA A 49 -3.52 -6.44 8.48
C ALA A 49 -3.13 -7.81 7.90
N LEU A 50 -1.85 -8.02 7.58
CA LEU A 50 -1.32 -9.29 7.09
C LEU A 50 -1.45 -10.44 8.11
N ALA A 51 -1.37 -10.12 9.41
CA ALA A 51 -1.54 -11.12 10.48
C ALA A 51 -2.94 -11.78 10.46
N MET A 52 -3.93 -11.11 9.91
CA MET A 52 -5.28 -11.65 9.73
C MET A 52 -5.41 -12.62 8.56
N GLN A 53 -4.34 -12.81 7.78
CA GLN A 53 -4.31 -13.63 6.57
C GLN A 53 -5.46 -13.29 5.59
N PRO A 54 -5.57 -12.01 5.16
CA PRO A 54 -6.68 -11.57 4.32
C PRO A 54 -6.52 -12.10 2.89
N ASP A 55 -7.64 -12.31 2.21
CA ASP A 55 -7.66 -12.60 0.77
C ASP A 55 -7.42 -11.33 -0.05
N ILE A 56 -7.85 -10.17 0.47
CA ILE A 56 -7.72 -8.87 -0.19
C ILE A 56 -7.28 -7.82 0.83
N LEU A 57 -6.31 -6.99 0.47
CA LEU A 57 -5.90 -5.81 1.23
C LEU A 57 -6.39 -4.52 0.54
N PHE A 58 -6.91 -3.60 1.35
CA PHE A 58 -7.31 -2.27 0.90
C PHE A 58 -6.36 -1.22 1.49
N PHE A 59 -5.80 -0.39 0.61
CA PHE A 59 -4.99 0.76 0.99
C PHE A 59 -5.71 2.04 0.55
N ASP A 60 -6.00 2.90 1.51
CA ASP A 60 -6.58 4.22 1.24
C ASP A 60 -5.51 5.29 1.46
N GLU A 61 -4.93 5.77 0.38
CA GLU A 61 -3.88 6.78 0.36
C GLU A 61 -2.74 6.51 1.38
N PRO A 62 -2.02 5.38 1.25
CA PRO A 62 -1.09 4.92 2.28
C PRO A 62 0.09 5.87 2.53
N THR A 63 0.33 6.84 1.64
CA THR A 63 1.45 7.78 1.70
C THR A 63 1.04 9.24 1.98
N SER A 64 -0.25 9.55 2.03
CA SER A 64 -0.76 10.94 2.07
C SER A 64 -0.36 11.74 3.31
N ALA A 65 -0.14 11.08 4.45
CA ALA A 65 0.23 11.70 5.72
C ALA A 65 1.73 11.60 6.04
N LEU A 66 2.56 11.20 5.07
CA LEU A 66 3.97 10.95 5.27
C LEU A 66 4.84 11.97 4.54
N ASP A 67 6.01 12.24 5.13
CA ASP A 67 7.06 12.97 4.45
C ASP A 67 7.56 12.20 3.22
N PRO A 68 8.02 12.89 2.15
CA PRO A 68 8.49 12.23 0.92
C PRO A 68 9.55 11.14 1.14
N GLU A 69 10.43 11.31 2.13
CA GLU A 69 11.45 10.33 2.49
C GLU A 69 10.84 9.03 3.03
N LEU A 70 9.74 9.11 3.77
CA LEU A 70 9.05 7.96 4.36
C LEU A 70 8.11 7.29 3.36
N THR A 71 7.63 8.01 2.37
CA THR A 71 6.76 7.50 1.29
C THR A 71 7.40 6.31 0.57
N GLY A 72 8.69 6.42 0.23
CA GLY A 72 9.42 5.36 -0.47
C GLY A 72 9.43 4.02 0.28
N GLU A 73 9.53 4.05 1.59
CA GLU A 73 9.52 2.85 2.44
C GLU A 73 8.18 2.10 2.38
N ILE A 74 7.07 2.84 2.44
CA ILE A 74 5.72 2.26 2.34
C ILE A 74 5.48 1.68 0.95
N LEU A 75 5.82 2.42 -0.10
CA LEU A 75 5.66 1.95 -1.49
C LEU A 75 6.49 0.70 -1.76
N LYS A 76 7.68 0.60 -1.17
CA LYS A 76 8.53 -0.59 -1.25
C LYS A 76 7.86 -1.82 -0.62
N VAL A 77 7.25 -1.68 0.54
CA VAL A 77 6.50 -2.76 1.19
C VAL A 77 5.33 -3.21 0.32
N ILE A 78 4.52 -2.27 -0.20
CA ILE A 78 3.37 -2.60 -1.05
C ILE A 78 3.83 -3.27 -2.36
N ARG A 79 4.93 -2.80 -2.96
CA ARG A 79 5.53 -3.43 -4.15
C ARG A 79 5.95 -4.88 -3.88
N SER A 80 6.55 -5.14 -2.73
CA SER A 80 6.92 -6.49 -2.29
C SER A 80 5.69 -7.40 -2.17
N LEU A 81 4.58 -6.92 -1.61
CA LEU A 81 3.32 -7.67 -1.53
C LEU A 81 2.72 -7.95 -2.92
N ALA A 82 2.83 -7.01 -3.86
CA ALA A 82 2.41 -7.21 -5.24
C ALA A 82 3.22 -8.31 -5.94
N GLN A 83 4.53 -8.36 -5.71
CA GLN A 83 5.39 -9.42 -6.24
C GLN A 83 5.03 -10.81 -5.69
N GLU A 84 4.52 -10.88 -4.46
CA GLU A 84 3.99 -12.11 -3.86
C GLU A 84 2.55 -12.42 -4.33
N LYS A 85 2.02 -11.67 -5.30
CA LYS A 85 0.68 -11.81 -5.87
C LYS A 85 -0.45 -11.65 -4.85
N MET A 86 -0.26 -10.83 -3.83
CA MET A 86 -1.31 -10.41 -2.92
C MET A 86 -2.36 -9.61 -3.70
N THR A 87 -3.62 -9.97 -3.57
CA THR A 87 -4.71 -9.16 -4.14
C THR A 87 -4.89 -7.88 -3.33
N MET A 88 -4.75 -6.73 -4.00
CA MET A 88 -4.80 -5.43 -3.35
C MET A 88 -5.67 -4.45 -4.14
N VAL A 89 -6.38 -3.58 -3.41
CA VAL A 89 -7.02 -2.40 -3.96
C VAL A 89 -6.37 -1.18 -3.32
N ILE A 90 -5.79 -0.31 -4.13
CA ILE A 90 -4.98 0.81 -3.66
C ILE A 90 -5.56 2.12 -4.22
N VAL A 91 -5.99 3.01 -3.33
CA VAL A 91 -6.30 4.40 -3.68
C VAL A 91 -5.03 5.21 -3.46
N THR A 92 -4.55 5.88 -4.51
CA THR A 92 -3.27 6.59 -4.46
C THR A 92 -3.21 7.75 -5.45
N HIS A 93 -2.39 8.75 -5.12
CA HIS A 93 -1.97 9.83 -6.02
C HIS A 93 -0.57 9.59 -6.62
N GLU A 94 0.09 8.51 -6.26
CA GLU A 94 1.42 8.15 -6.74
C GLU A 94 1.31 7.49 -8.12
N MET A 95 1.24 8.30 -9.19
CA MET A 95 0.98 7.81 -10.55
C MET A 95 2.06 6.87 -11.07
N ALA A 96 3.34 7.18 -10.81
CA ALA A 96 4.45 6.31 -11.20
C ALA A 96 4.37 4.95 -10.50
N PHE A 97 4.03 4.95 -9.20
CA PHE A 97 3.84 3.72 -8.44
C PHE A 97 2.64 2.92 -8.98
N ALA A 98 1.51 3.57 -9.24
CA ALA A 98 0.32 2.91 -9.79
C ALA A 98 0.65 2.24 -11.14
N ARG A 99 1.37 2.93 -12.03
CA ARG A 99 1.80 2.37 -13.31
C ARG A 99 2.67 1.13 -13.15
N ASP A 100 3.63 1.16 -12.21
CA ASP A 100 4.64 0.12 -12.07
C ASP A 100 4.15 -1.13 -11.33
N VAL A 101 3.09 -1.02 -10.53
CA VAL A 101 2.68 -2.06 -9.58
C VAL A 101 1.32 -2.66 -9.89
N SER A 102 0.41 -1.89 -10.50
CA SER A 102 -0.96 -2.37 -10.71
C SER A 102 -1.11 -3.20 -11.99
N ASP A 103 -1.98 -4.19 -11.94
CA ASP A 103 -2.43 -4.95 -13.12
C ASP A 103 -3.60 -4.23 -13.81
N ARG A 104 -4.29 -3.36 -13.09
CA ARG A 104 -5.43 -2.59 -13.60
C ARG A 104 -5.54 -1.26 -12.87
N VAL A 105 -5.81 -0.21 -13.63
CA VAL A 105 -6.08 1.13 -13.11
C VAL A 105 -7.54 1.48 -13.35
N ILE A 106 -8.16 2.11 -12.35
CA ILE A 106 -9.51 2.65 -12.41
C ILE A 106 -9.43 4.12 -12.04
N PHE A 107 -9.79 4.99 -12.98
CA PHE A 107 -9.95 6.41 -12.72
C PHE A 107 -11.41 6.71 -12.39
N MET A 108 -11.61 7.27 -11.21
CA MET A 108 -12.93 7.69 -10.72
C MET A 108 -12.98 9.21 -10.54
N ASP A 109 -14.07 9.79 -10.93
CA ASP A 109 -14.35 11.21 -10.75
C ASP A 109 -15.84 11.42 -10.54
N ASP A 110 -16.19 12.27 -9.59
CA ASP A 110 -17.58 12.58 -9.25
C ASP A 110 -18.46 11.35 -8.96
N GLY A 111 -17.87 10.37 -8.26
CA GLY A 111 -18.56 9.14 -7.83
C GLY A 111 -18.79 8.10 -8.92
N VAL A 112 -18.26 8.29 -10.13
CA VAL A 112 -18.39 7.35 -11.24
C VAL A 112 -17.04 6.90 -11.78
N ILE A 113 -17.01 5.70 -12.36
CA ILE A 113 -15.84 5.23 -13.10
C ILE A 113 -15.83 5.93 -14.46
N VAL A 114 -14.79 6.73 -14.69
CA VAL A 114 -14.60 7.48 -15.95
C VAL A 114 -13.83 6.66 -16.96
N GLU A 115 -12.77 6.00 -16.51
CA GLU A 115 -11.90 5.18 -17.36
C GLU A 115 -11.25 4.08 -16.54
N GLN A 116 -11.05 2.91 -17.16
CA GLN A 116 -10.37 1.79 -16.51
C GLN A 116 -9.71 0.88 -17.55
N GLY A 117 -8.62 0.24 -17.16
CA GLY A 117 -7.92 -0.68 -18.04
C GLY A 117 -6.49 -0.95 -17.61
N ASP A 118 -5.68 -1.32 -18.60
CA ASP A 118 -4.25 -1.49 -18.43
C ASP A 118 -3.59 -0.20 -17.92
N PRO A 119 -2.65 -0.26 -16.97
CA PRO A 119 -2.00 0.92 -16.41
C PRO A 119 -1.36 1.82 -17.44
N GLN A 120 -0.66 1.24 -18.41
CA GLN A 120 0.00 2.03 -19.46
C GLN A 120 -1.01 2.75 -20.35
N GLN A 121 -2.11 2.07 -20.68
CA GLN A 121 -3.17 2.68 -21.49
C GLN A 121 -3.87 3.82 -20.74
N VAL A 122 -4.26 3.61 -19.47
CA VAL A 122 -5.01 4.61 -18.71
C VAL A 122 -4.14 5.80 -18.29
N LEU A 123 -2.88 5.55 -17.90
CA LEU A 123 -2.00 6.59 -17.34
C LEU A 123 -1.15 7.31 -18.40
N GLU A 124 -0.82 6.66 -19.54
CA GLU A 124 0.01 7.25 -20.59
C GLU A 124 -0.78 7.63 -21.85
N ASN A 125 -1.82 6.87 -22.17
CA ASN A 125 -2.66 7.09 -23.35
C ASN A 125 -4.16 7.14 -23.03
N PRO A 126 -4.59 8.00 -22.08
CA PRO A 126 -5.98 8.06 -21.66
C PRO A 126 -6.92 8.45 -22.81
N GLN A 127 -8.05 7.76 -22.90
CA GLN A 127 -9.07 8.02 -23.93
C GLN A 127 -10.05 9.11 -23.49
N SER A 128 -10.30 9.23 -22.18
CA SER A 128 -11.19 10.24 -21.63
C SER A 128 -10.50 11.60 -21.48
N GLU A 129 -11.18 12.68 -21.87
CA GLU A 129 -10.73 14.05 -21.61
C GLU A 129 -10.58 14.35 -20.12
N ARG A 130 -11.47 13.81 -19.28
CA ARG A 130 -11.42 13.99 -17.83
C ARG A 130 -10.17 13.33 -17.23
N THR A 131 -9.82 12.14 -17.72
CA THR A 131 -8.57 11.44 -17.33
C THR A 131 -7.35 12.24 -17.74
N ARG A 132 -7.31 12.75 -18.98
CA ARG A 132 -6.21 13.61 -19.48
C ARG A 132 -6.05 14.87 -18.63
N ALA A 133 -7.15 15.56 -18.35
CA ALA A 133 -7.14 16.78 -17.55
C ALA A 133 -6.67 16.52 -16.11
N PHE A 134 -7.02 15.39 -15.53
CA PHE A 134 -6.54 14.98 -14.21
C PHE A 134 -5.02 14.72 -14.25
N LEU A 135 -4.56 13.87 -15.15
CA LEU A 135 -3.15 13.47 -15.24
C LEU A 135 -2.20 14.62 -15.58
N SER A 136 -2.66 15.61 -16.36
CA SER A 136 -1.86 16.79 -16.70
C SER A 136 -1.42 17.58 -15.46
N ARG A 137 -2.17 17.54 -14.37
CA ARG A 137 -1.81 18.19 -13.09
C ARG A 137 -0.60 17.55 -12.43
N PHE A 138 -0.38 16.26 -12.66
CA PHE A 138 0.75 15.52 -12.09
C PHE A 138 1.99 15.56 -12.97
N SER A 139 1.84 15.82 -14.27
CA SER A 139 2.96 15.94 -15.21
C SER A 139 3.77 17.24 -15.07
N HIS A 140 3.24 18.25 -14.35
CA HIS A 140 3.90 19.55 -14.17
C HIS A 140 4.73 19.64 -12.88
N ASN A 141 4.76 18.59 -12.06
CA ASN A 141 5.49 18.53 -10.78
C ASN A 141 6.70 17.57 -10.83
N GLY A 142 7.16 17.24 -12.00
CA GLY A 142 8.37 16.43 -12.20
C GLY A 142 9.53 17.25 -12.76
#